data_f839b229118e7e0938a7beb06423821c
#
_entry.id   f839b229118e7e0938a7beb06423821c
#
_cell.length_a   1.000
_cell.length_b   1.000
_cell.length_c   1.000
_cell.angle_alpha   90.00
_cell.angle_beta   90.00
_cell.angle_gamma   90.00
#
_symmetry.space_group_name_H-M   'P 1'
#
loop_
_entity.id
_entity.type
_entity.pdbx_description
1 polymer ?
#
loop_
_entity_poly.entity_id
_entity_poly.type
_entity_poly.pdbx_seq_one_letter_code
_entity_poly.pdbx_strand_id
1 'polypeptide(L)'
;MDYLKEYNFWLSNVNDKEKADLEKIKDNDAEIKDRFYQSLEFGTAGLRGVIGLGLNRINSYVVARATQGLANQLKKTNPENADLSVAIAYDSRHKSDEFAKVSACVLAANGIKAYLFSELKPVPELSFAVRYKKATAGIAITASHNPATYNGYKVYGEDGAQLNPELAAIVLEEIEKTPIFGGAKICDYDEAVSKGMIELMGDDVEEEYLNVVQSLCLNPELVKKSGKDMKFVYTPFHGTGNKPVRKILNRIGFENVIVVKEQENPDGAFPTVASPNPENKEGFAIAIELAKKNNADLIIGTDPDADRVRLFVFSFAFGLRFHPT
;
A
#
# COMPACT_ATOMS: atom_id res chain seq x y z
N MET A 1 -19.41 23.08 -2.26
CA MET A 1 -20.39 21.97 -2.43
C MET A 1 -21.39 22.01 -1.30
N ASP A 2 -22.68 21.74 -1.57
CA ASP A 2 -23.71 21.61 -0.53
C ASP A 2 -23.61 20.19 0.07
N TYR A 3 -22.99 20.09 1.24
CA TYR A 3 -22.70 18.82 1.88
C TYR A 3 -23.94 18.02 2.32
N LEU A 4 -25.06 18.71 2.65
CA LEU A 4 -26.31 18.04 2.99
C LEU A 4 -26.98 17.42 1.76
N LYS A 5 -26.92 18.13 0.62
CA LYS A 5 -27.40 17.60 -0.64
C LYS A 5 -26.59 16.38 -1.06
N GLU A 6 -25.27 16.43 -0.87
CA GLU A 6 -24.37 15.32 -1.18
C GLU A 6 -24.62 14.11 -0.26
N TYR A 7 -24.79 14.34 1.05
CA TYR A 7 -25.16 13.29 2.01
C TYR A 7 -26.45 12.57 1.60
N ASN A 8 -27.50 13.33 1.26
CA ASN A 8 -28.80 12.76 0.83
C ASN A 8 -28.65 12.00 -0.51
N PHE A 9 -27.80 12.47 -1.41
CA PHE A 9 -27.49 11.79 -2.66
C PHE A 9 -26.85 10.42 -2.39
N TRP A 10 -25.89 10.35 -1.45
CA TRP A 10 -25.29 9.08 -1.02
C TRP A 10 -26.32 8.14 -0.40
N LEU A 11 -27.16 8.60 0.53
CA LEU A 11 -28.22 7.80 1.13
C LEU A 11 -29.15 7.14 0.09
N SER A 12 -29.32 7.77 -1.06
CA SER A 12 -30.19 7.29 -2.13
C SER A 12 -29.50 6.30 -3.09
N ASN A 13 -28.15 6.20 -3.06
CA ASN A 13 -27.37 5.43 -4.03
C ASN A 13 -26.55 4.29 -3.44
N VAL A 14 -26.31 4.26 -2.13
CA VAL A 14 -25.60 3.16 -1.46
C VAL A 14 -26.55 2.00 -1.14
N ASN A 15 -25.99 0.81 -0.86
CA ASN A 15 -26.79 -0.35 -0.44
C ASN A 15 -27.37 -0.19 0.98
N ASP A 16 -28.30 -1.05 1.36
CA ASP A 16 -29.04 -0.96 2.65
C ASP A 16 -28.13 -0.98 3.88
N LYS A 17 -27.04 -1.77 3.86
CA LYS A 17 -26.07 -1.82 4.97
C LYS A 17 -25.31 -0.51 5.09
N GLU A 18 -24.84 0.03 4.00
CA GLU A 18 -24.11 1.31 3.93
C GLU A 18 -25.02 2.49 4.28
N LYS A 19 -26.30 2.42 3.83
CA LYS A 19 -27.32 3.39 4.21
C LYS A 19 -27.53 3.42 5.71
N ALA A 20 -27.67 2.26 6.34
CA ALA A 20 -27.79 2.16 7.79
C ALA A 20 -26.55 2.73 8.52
N ASP A 21 -25.35 2.60 7.95
CA ASP A 21 -24.13 3.21 8.51
C ASP A 21 -24.14 4.74 8.37
N LEU A 22 -24.60 5.28 7.24
CA LEU A 22 -24.77 6.74 7.06
C LEU A 22 -25.87 7.31 7.96
N GLU A 23 -26.96 6.60 8.17
CA GLU A 23 -28.05 7.03 9.06
C GLU A 23 -27.61 7.18 10.53
N LYS A 24 -26.56 6.48 10.98
CA LYS A 24 -26.00 6.66 12.33
C LYS A 24 -25.46 8.06 12.60
N ILE A 25 -25.09 8.78 11.56
CA ILE A 25 -24.53 10.15 11.67
C ILE A 25 -25.55 11.25 11.33
N LYS A 26 -26.80 10.91 11.05
CA LYS A 26 -27.83 11.86 10.57
C LYS A 26 -28.02 13.10 11.47
N ASP A 27 -27.81 12.95 12.78
CA ASP A 27 -27.96 14.00 13.77
C ASP A 27 -26.60 14.66 14.13
N ASN A 28 -25.51 14.31 13.43
CA ASN A 28 -24.17 14.86 13.63
C ASN A 28 -23.75 15.70 12.40
N ASP A 29 -24.18 16.96 12.39
CA ASP A 29 -23.92 17.89 11.27
C ASP A 29 -22.41 18.07 10.98
N ALA A 30 -21.57 18.11 12.03
CA ALA A 30 -20.13 18.24 11.89
C ALA A 30 -19.49 17.06 11.14
N GLU A 31 -19.92 15.82 11.47
CA GLU A 31 -19.46 14.61 10.81
C GLU A 31 -19.97 14.49 9.38
N ILE A 32 -21.25 14.88 9.13
CA ILE A 32 -21.79 14.91 7.76
C ILE A 32 -21.00 15.91 6.92
N LYS A 33 -20.78 17.12 7.46
CA LYS A 33 -19.99 18.14 6.76
C LYS A 33 -18.59 17.62 6.45
N ASP A 34 -17.88 17.05 7.42
CA ASP A 34 -16.51 16.53 7.23
C ASP A 34 -16.43 15.45 6.16
N ARG A 35 -17.44 14.58 6.03
CA ARG A 35 -17.47 13.53 5.01
C ARG A 35 -17.85 14.00 3.61
N PHE A 36 -18.62 15.10 3.48
CA PHE A 36 -19.29 15.44 2.23
C PHE A 36 -19.02 16.87 1.70
N TYR A 37 -18.21 17.69 2.40
CA TYR A 37 -17.98 19.08 1.98
C TYR A 37 -17.10 19.21 0.73
N GLN A 38 -16.26 18.22 0.46
CA GLN A 38 -15.38 18.14 -0.71
C GLN A 38 -15.03 16.68 -1.05
N SER A 39 -14.48 16.48 -2.25
CA SER A 39 -13.86 15.20 -2.63
C SER A 39 -12.50 15.05 -1.96
N LEU A 40 -12.09 13.79 -1.73
CA LEU A 40 -10.73 13.47 -1.31
C LEU A 40 -9.75 13.97 -2.37
N GLU A 41 -8.73 14.71 -1.96
CA GLU A 41 -7.75 15.27 -2.88
C GLU A 41 -6.84 14.17 -3.45
N PHE A 42 -6.63 14.21 -4.76
CA PHE A 42 -5.65 13.37 -5.45
C PHE A 42 -4.41 14.23 -5.73
N GLY A 43 -3.39 14.06 -4.90
CA GLY A 43 -2.11 14.75 -5.06
C GLY A 43 -0.98 13.82 -5.52
N THR A 44 0.25 14.29 -5.45
CA THR A 44 1.45 13.48 -5.76
C THR A 44 1.58 12.22 -4.89
N ALA A 45 1.01 12.26 -3.68
CA ALA A 45 0.92 11.10 -2.79
C ALA A 45 -0.28 10.17 -3.10
N GLY A 46 -1.04 10.43 -4.20
CA GLY A 46 -2.29 9.76 -4.51
C GLY A 46 -3.43 10.23 -3.61
N LEU A 47 -4.46 9.38 -3.42
CA LEU A 47 -5.52 9.61 -2.44
C LEU A 47 -5.07 9.09 -1.07
N ARG A 48 -5.33 9.87 -0.01
CA ARG A 48 -5.22 9.38 1.39
C ARG A 48 -6.38 9.93 2.19
N GLY A 49 -7.05 9.08 2.93
CA GLY A 49 -8.18 9.50 3.76
C GLY A 49 -8.56 8.48 4.82
N VAL A 50 -9.42 8.91 5.72
CA VAL A 50 -10.05 8.04 6.71
C VAL A 50 -10.98 7.07 5.99
N ILE A 51 -10.92 5.78 6.36
CA ILE A 51 -11.81 4.74 5.82
C ILE A 51 -13.25 5.04 6.26
N GLY A 52 -14.18 5.07 5.31
CA GLY A 52 -15.61 5.30 5.60
C GLY A 52 -16.37 5.76 4.36
N LEU A 53 -17.68 5.91 4.51
CA LEU A 53 -18.55 6.42 3.45
C LEU A 53 -18.50 7.94 3.38
N GLY A 54 -18.51 8.48 2.16
CA GLY A 54 -18.46 9.90 1.85
C GLY A 54 -17.40 10.24 0.82
N LEU A 55 -17.50 11.43 0.24
CA LEU A 55 -16.54 11.93 -0.78
C LEU A 55 -15.16 12.22 -0.20
N ASN A 56 -15.11 12.72 1.05
CA ASN A 56 -13.88 13.02 1.79
C ASN A 56 -13.45 11.82 2.65
N ARG A 57 -13.71 10.63 2.18
CA ARG A 57 -13.33 9.35 2.80
C ARG A 57 -12.80 8.40 1.73
N ILE A 58 -11.99 7.42 2.14
CA ILE A 58 -11.61 6.35 1.24
C ILE A 58 -12.55 5.16 1.39
N ASN A 59 -13.11 4.72 0.29
CA ASN A 59 -14.08 3.63 0.19
C ASN A 59 -14.08 3.05 -1.23
N SER A 60 -14.79 1.96 -1.44
CA SER A 60 -14.84 1.26 -2.73
C SER A 60 -15.35 2.13 -3.88
N TYR A 61 -16.27 3.08 -3.62
CA TYR A 61 -16.77 4.02 -4.64
C TYR A 61 -15.70 5.02 -5.08
N VAL A 62 -14.97 5.60 -4.11
CA VAL A 62 -13.89 6.55 -4.38
C VAL A 62 -12.72 5.85 -5.08
N VAL A 63 -12.37 4.63 -4.69
CA VAL A 63 -11.34 3.82 -5.34
C VAL A 63 -11.76 3.44 -6.76
N ALA A 64 -13.00 2.99 -6.97
CA ALA A 64 -13.53 2.67 -8.30
C ALA A 64 -13.50 3.89 -9.22
N ARG A 65 -13.95 5.06 -8.73
CA ARG A 65 -13.90 6.33 -9.44
C ARG A 65 -12.46 6.71 -9.84
N ALA A 66 -11.52 6.61 -8.91
CA ALA A 66 -10.11 6.90 -9.16
C ALA A 66 -9.51 5.96 -10.20
N THR A 67 -9.81 4.67 -10.10
CA THR A 67 -9.33 3.66 -11.06
C THR A 67 -9.96 3.85 -12.44
N GLN A 68 -11.23 4.25 -12.54
CA GLN A 68 -11.85 4.59 -13.81
C GLN A 68 -11.18 5.81 -14.45
N GLY A 69 -10.88 6.85 -13.67
CA GLY A 69 -10.12 8.01 -14.14
C GLY A 69 -8.75 7.62 -14.70
N LEU A 70 -8.02 6.79 -13.96
CA LEU A 70 -6.75 6.23 -14.44
C LEU A 70 -6.93 5.43 -15.74
N ALA A 71 -7.94 4.55 -15.83
CA ALA A 71 -8.21 3.77 -17.04
C ALA A 71 -8.51 4.66 -18.24
N ASN A 72 -9.27 5.74 -18.05
CA ASN A 72 -9.59 6.72 -19.10
C ASN A 72 -8.31 7.43 -19.57
N GLN A 73 -7.47 7.86 -18.61
CA GLN A 73 -6.21 8.54 -18.90
C GLN A 73 -5.25 7.62 -19.68
N LEU A 74 -5.07 6.37 -19.24
CA LEU A 74 -4.18 5.41 -19.91
C LEU A 74 -4.61 5.16 -21.37
N LYS A 75 -5.90 4.99 -21.64
CA LYS A 75 -6.41 4.83 -23.00
C LYS A 75 -6.22 6.08 -23.85
N LYS A 76 -6.39 7.25 -23.27
CA LYS A 76 -6.25 8.52 -23.98
C LYS A 76 -4.80 8.81 -24.39
N THR A 77 -3.85 8.46 -23.52
CA THR A 77 -2.42 8.68 -23.78
C THR A 77 -1.76 7.58 -24.60
N ASN A 78 -2.40 6.40 -24.70
CA ASN A 78 -1.87 5.26 -25.44
C ASN A 78 -2.91 4.72 -26.47
N PRO A 79 -3.40 5.53 -27.40
CA PRO A 79 -4.49 5.14 -28.31
C PRO A 79 -4.14 3.96 -29.23
N GLU A 80 -2.86 3.80 -29.56
CA GLU A 80 -2.34 2.73 -30.42
C GLU A 80 -2.00 1.45 -29.65
N ASN A 81 -1.99 1.49 -28.31
CA ASN A 81 -1.61 0.35 -27.48
C ASN A 81 -2.83 -0.45 -27.06
N ALA A 82 -3.00 -1.64 -27.63
CA ALA A 82 -4.06 -2.59 -27.28
C ALA A 82 -3.76 -3.37 -25.98
N ASP A 83 -2.49 -3.42 -25.55
CA ASP A 83 -2.01 -4.28 -24.47
C ASP A 83 -1.75 -3.51 -23.15
N LEU A 84 -2.64 -2.56 -22.82
CA LEU A 84 -2.53 -1.83 -21.57
C LEU A 84 -2.65 -2.76 -20.35
N SER A 85 -1.78 -2.55 -19.37
CA SER A 85 -1.79 -3.35 -18.15
C SER A 85 -1.36 -2.54 -16.92
N VAL A 86 -1.82 -2.97 -15.74
CA VAL A 86 -1.54 -2.29 -14.47
C VAL A 86 -1.19 -3.34 -13.41
N ALA A 87 -0.07 -3.16 -12.72
CA ALA A 87 0.30 -3.96 -11.55
C ALA A 87 -0.33 -3.39 -10.28
N ILE A 88 -0.81 -4.24 -9.38
CA ILE A 88 -1.51 -3.82 -8.16
C ILE A 88 -0.94 -4.55 -6.96
N ALA A 89 -0.47 -3.77 -5.95
CA ALA A 89 -0.10 -4.27 -4.64
C ALA A 89 -0.92 -3.58 -3.54
N TYR A 90 -0.96 -4.20 -2.36
CA TYR A 90 -1.68 -3.68 -1.21
C TYR A 90 -0.98 -4.06 0.09
N ASP A 91 -1.19 -3.26 1.12
CA ASP A 91 -0.63 -3.46 2.46
C ASP A 91 -1.58 -4.20 3.40
N SER A 92 -1.22 -4.26 4.69
CA SER A 92 -1.99 -4.95 5.73
C SER A 92 -3.20 -4.19 6.25
N ARG A 93 -3.44 -2.94 5.82
CA ARG A 93 -4.53 -2.09 6.33
C ARG A 93 -5.90 -2.67 6.05
N HIS A 94 -6.85 -2.32 6.92
CA HIS A 94 -8.25 -2.66 6.70
C HIS A 94 -8.70 -2.22 5.30
N LYS A 95 -9.42 -3.10 4.60
CA LYS A 95 -9.95 -2.87 3.25
C LYS A 95 -8.92 -2.80 2.11
N SER A 96 -7.61 -2.98 2.37
CA SER A 96 -6.62 -2.89 1.29
C SER A 96 -6.81 -3.97 0.22
N ASP A 97 -7.12 -5.20 0.61
CA ASP A 97 -7.44 -6.30 -0.29
C ASP A 97 -8.73 -6.08 -1.08
N GLU A 98 -9.78 -5.53 -0.42
CA GLU A 98 -11.05 -5.17 -1.07
C GLU A 98 -10.83 -4.08 -2.13
N PHE A 99 -10.10 -3.01 -1.79
CA PHE A 99 -9.82 -1.90 -2.71
C PHE A 99 -8.94 -2.33 -3.88
N ALA A 100 -7.97 -3.23 -3.64
CA ALA A 100 -7.15 -3.81 -4.70
C ALA A 100 -7.98 -4.63 -5.70
N LYS A 101 -8.92 -5.46 -5.22
CA LYS A 101 -9.85 -6.21 -6.06
C LYS A 101 -10.79 -5.29 -6.84
N VAL A 102 -11.34 -4.25 -6.21
CA VAL A 102 -12.17 -3.24 -6.89
C VAL A 102 -11.38 -2.59 -8.03
N SER A 103 -10.13 -2.19 -7.78
CA SER A 103 -9.27 -1.62 -8.81
C SER A 103 -9.03 -2.59 -9.97
N ALA A 104 -8.75 -3.86 -9.68
CA ALA A 104 -8.55 -4.88 -10.70
C ALA A 104 -9.83 -5.10 -11.57
N CYS A 105 -11.01 -5.15 -10.93
CA CYS A 105 -12.29 -5.30 -11.63
C CYS A 105 -12.62 -4.09 -12.51
N VAL A 106 -12.31 -2.86 -12.08
CA VAL A 106 -12.50 -1.66 -12.90
C VAL A 106 -11.58 -1.68 -14.13
N LEU A 107 -10.30 -2.01 -13.95
CA LEU A 107 -9.34 -2.12 -15.05
C LEU A 107 -9.78 -3.17 -16.07
N ALA A 108 -10.10 -4.38 -15.60
CA ALA A 108 -10.55 -5.48 -16.45
C ALA A 108 -11.82 -5.11 -17.24
N ALA A 109 -12.81 -4.47 -16.60
CA ALA A 109 -14.02 -3.99 -17.26
C ALA A 109 -13.76 -2.91 -18.34
N ASN A 110 -12.62 -2.25 -18.26
CA ASN A 110 -12.15 -1.30 -19.26
C ASN A 110 -11.22 -1.91 -20.32
N GLY A 111 -11.00 -3.23 -20.31
CA GLY A 111 -10.13 -3.92 -21.26
C GLY A 111 -8.64 -3.71 -20.97
N ILE A 112 -8.30 -3.33 -19.72
CA ILE A 112 -6.92 -3.17 -19.25
C ILE A 112 -6.58 -4.36 -18.36
N LYS A 113 -5.51 -5.09 -18.68
CA LYS A 113 -5.08 -6.25 -17.91
C LYS A 113 -4.59 -5.82 -16.51
N ALA A 114 -5.09 -6.47 -15.48
CA ALA A 114 -4.63 -6.24 -14.10
C ALA A 114 -3.72 -7.38 -13.63
N TYR A 115 -2.49 -7.04 -13.22
CA TYR A 115 -1.58 -7.94 -12.51
C TYR A 115 -1.74 -7.68 -11.03
N LEU A 116 -2.51 -8.51 -10.32
CA LEU A 116 -2.82 -8.35 -8.89
C LEU A 116 -1.95 -9.28 -8.05
N PHE A 117 -1.23 -8.78 -7.07
CA PHE A 117 -0.57 -9.66 -6.12
C PHE A 117 -1.59 -10.47 -5.31
N SER A 118 -1.34 -11.78 -5.20
CA SER A 118 -2.21 -12.73 -4.51
C SER A 118 -2.21 -12.57 -2.98
N GLU A 119 -1.16 -11.94 -2.44
CA GLU A 119 -1.04 -11.56 -1.04
C GLU A 119 -0.48 -10.13 -0.92
N LEU A 120 -0.53 -9.56 0.29
CA LEU A 120 0.03 -8.24 0.56
C LEU A 120 1.53 -8.18 0.21
N LYS A 121 1.95 -7.09 -0.45
CA LYS A 121 3.33 -6.89 -0.91
C LYS A 121 3.81 -5.46 -0.68
N PRO A 122 5.13 -5.27 -0.46
CA PRO A 122 5.70 -3.95 -0.25
C PRO A 122 5.67 -3.09 -1.53
N VAL A 123 5.63 -1.77 -1.35
CA VAL A 123 5.69 -0.79 -2.44
C VAL A 123 6.93 -0.97 -3.34
N PRO A 124 8.15 -1.23 -2.82
CA PRO A 124 9.30 -1.52 -3.66
C PRO A 124 9.13 -2.73 -4.59
N GLU A 125 8.39 -3.75 -4.14
CA GLU A 125 8.10 -4.92 -4.97
C GLU A 125 7.07 -4.59 -6.07
N LEU A 126 6.09 -3.69 -5.80
CA LEU A 126 5.22 -3.15 -6.84
C LEU A 126 6.01 -2.40 -7.90
N SER A 127 6.91 -1.49 -7.48
CA SER A 127 7.77 -0.74 -8.41
C SER A 127 8.59 -1.66 -9.31
N PHE A 128 9.11 -2.76 -8.76
CA PHE A 128 9.77 -3.81 -9.52
C PHE A 128 8.81 -4.52 -10.48
N ALA A 129 7.64 -4.94 -10.00
CA ALA A 129 6.65 -5.68 -10.78
C ALA A 129 6.16 -4.90 -12.00
N VAL A 130 5.95 -3.57 -11.88
CA VAL A 130 5.59 -2.69 -13.01
C VAL A 130 6.61 -2.84 -14.13
N ARG A 131 7.90 -2.72 -13.83
CA ARG A 131 8.99 -2.83 -14.82
C ARG A 131 9.19 -4.26 -15.33
N TYR A 132 9.12 -5.24 -14.44
CA TYR A 132 9.31 -6.66 -14.75
C TYR A 132 8.21 -7.18 -15.70
N LYS A 133 6.94 -6.87 -15.40
CA LYS A 133 5.78 -7.23 -16.25
C LYS A 133 5.61 -6.28 -17.43
N LYS A 134 6.42 -5.21 -17.54
CA LYS A 134 6.27 -4.12 -18.53
C LYS A 134 4.86 -3.53 -18.49
N ALA A 135 4.32 -3.37 -17.29
CA ALA A 135 2.99 -2.81 -17.10
C ALA A 135 3.01 -1.30 -17.40
N THR A 136 1.93 -0.78 -17.95
CA THR A 136 1.78 0.64 -18.32
C THR A 136 1.71 1.54 -17.06
N ALA A 137 1.24 0.99 -15.93
CA ALA A 137 1.14 1.69 -14.67
C ALA A 137 1.16 0.72 -13.47
N GLY A 138 1.23 1.27 -12.26
CA GLY A 138 1.08 0.54 -11.01
C GLY A 138 0.09 1.21 -10.05
N ILE A 139 -0.55 0.44 -9.19
CA ILE A 139 -1.41 0.91 -8.10
C ILE A 139 -0.94 0.29 -6.79
N ALA A 140 -0.69 1.11 -5.77
CA ALA A 140 -0.48 0.66 -4.40
C ALA A 140 -1.65 1.10 -3.51
N ILE A 141 -2.31 0.13 -2.88
CA ILE A 141 -3.35 0.39 -1.89
C ILE A 141 -2.70 0.41 -0.51
N THR A 142 -2.40 1.62 -0.05
CA THR A 142 -1.69 1.87 1.21
C THR A 142 -1.82 3.33 1.64
N ALA A 143 -1.77 3.56 2.94
CA ALA A 143 -1.55 4.89 3.51
C ALA A 143 -0.19 5.00 4.22
N SER A 144 0.80 4.14 3.85
CA SER A 144 2.15 4.13 4.42
C SER A 144 2.10 4.04 5.96
N HIS A 145 2.64 5.01 6.66
CA HIS A 145 2.75 5.06 8.12
C HIS A 145 1.62 5.81 8.84
N ASN A 146 0.55 6.21 8.13
CA ASN A 146 -0.61 6.87 8.76
C ASN A 146 -1.29 5.96 9.81
N PRO A 147 -2.09 6.51 10.75
CA PRO A 147 -2.86 5.72 11.71
C PRO A 147 -3.76 4.66 11.06
N ALA A 148 -4.19 3.67 11.84
CA ALA A 148 -5.00 2.52 11.39
C ALA A 148 -6.31 2.88 10.69
N THR A 149 -6.89 4.04 11.04
CA THR A 149 -8.13 4.55 10.45
C THR A 149 -7.99 5.01 9.00
N TYR A 150 -6.76 5.14 8.48
CA TYR A 150 -6.49 5.62 7.13
C TYR A 150 -6.22 4.48 6.16
N ASN A 151 -6.57 4.72 4.89
CA ASN A 151 -6.06 3.98 3.75
C ASN A 151 -5.79 4.96 2.60
N GLY A 152 -5.22 4.46 1.49
CA GLY A 152 -4.85 5.30 0.36
C GLY A 152 -4.78 4.53 -0.96
N TYR A 153 -4.59 5.29 -2.03
CA TYR A 153 -4.48 4.80 -3.39
C TYR A 153 -3.40 5.61 -4.10
N LYS A 154 -2.25 5.01 -4.33
CA LYS A 154 -1.09 5.64 -4.99
C LYS A 154 -0.97 5.09 -6.42
N VAL A 155 -0.61 5.94 -7.39
CA VAL A 155 -0.38 5.55 -8.78
C VAL A 155 1.10 5.70 -9.15
N TYR A 156 1.61 4.72 -9.89
CA TYR A 156 2.98 4.62 -10.38
C TYR A 156 2.97 4.58 -11.92
N GLY A 157 3.96 5.21 -12.53
CA GLY A 157 4.19 5.16 -13.98
C GLY A 157 4.86 3.86 -14.44
N GLU A 158 5.05 3.72 -15.74
CA GLU A 158 5.71 2.56 -16.38
C GLU A 158 7.17 2.37 -15.93
N ASP A 159 7.81 3.45 -15.47
CA ASP A 159 9.15 3.44 -14.89
C ASP A 159 9.20 2.85 -13.47
N GLY A 160 8.04 2.56 -12.87
CA GLY A 160 7.89 2.09 -11.49
C GLY A 160 8.05 3.19 -10.44
N ALA A 161 8.11 4.47 -10.83
CA ALA A 161 8.12 5.60 -9.92
C ALA A 161 6.69 6.12 -9.68
N GLN A 162 6.45 6.69 -8.50
CA GLN A 162 5.18 7.37 -8.22
C GLN A 162 4.99 8.56 -9.17
N LEU A 163 3.76 8.81 -9.63
CA LEU A 163 3.47 9.88 -10.56
C LEU A 163 3.99 11.23 -10.07
N ASN A 164 4.62 11.98 -10.97
CA ASN A 164 4.97 13.37 -10.72
C ASN A 164 3.71 14.27 -10.72
N PRO A 165 3.78 15.54 -10.26
CA PRO A 165 2.63 16.42 -10.14
C PRO A 165 1.88 16.64 -11.46
N GLU A 166 2.58 16.71 -12.59
CA GLU A 166 2.00 16.97 -13.90
C GLU A 166 1.13 15.78 -14.36
N LEU A 167 1.66 14.56 -14.26
CA LEU A 167 0.92 13.33 -14.59
C LEU A 167 -0.24 13.09 -13.61
N ALA A 168 -0.04 13.38 -12.32
CA ALA A 168 -1.10 13.28 -11.32
C ALA A 168 -2.26 14.21 -11.62
N ALA A 169 -1.99 15.44 -12.09
CA ALA A 169 -3.03 16.40 -12.49
C ALA A 169 -3.87 15.89 -13.67
N ILE A 170 -3.23 15.24 -14.66
CA ILE A 170 -3.94 14.68 -15.82
C ILE A 170 -4.86 13.53 -15.39
N VAL A 171 -4.40 12.68 -14.46
CA VAL A 171 -5.26 11.61 -13.89
C VAL A 171 -6.42 12.22 -13.10
N LEU A 172 -6.17 13.27 -12.31
CA LEU A 172 -7.19 13.96 -11.54
C LEU A 172 -8.31 14.54 -12.44
N GLU A 173 -7.97 15.13 -13.57
CA GLU A 173 -8.98 15.63 -14.53
C GLU A 173 -9.93 14.53 -15.00
N GLU A 174 -9.44 13.33 -15.26
CA GLU A 174 -10.29 12.20 -15.67
C GLU A 174 -11.10 11.61 -14.49
N ILE A 175 -10.54 11.66 -13.26
CA ILE A 175 -11.28 11.31 -12.03
C ILE A 175 -12.45 12.27 -11.82
N GLU A 176 -12.24 13.58 -11.97
CA GLU A 176 -13.28 14.60 -11.77
C GLU A 176 -14.44 14.49 -12.76
N LYS A 177 -14.16 14.08 -14.01
CA LYS A 177 -15.18 13.81 -15.04
C LYS A 177 -15.99 12.53 -14.77
N THR A 178 -15.52 11.66 -13.88
CA THR A 178 -16.16 10.36 -13.59
C THR A 178 -17.16 10.53 -12.44
N PRO A 179 -18.48 10.28 -12.62
CA PRO A 179 -19.45 10.30 -11.54
C PRO A 179 -19.11 9.26 -10.46
N ILE A 180 -19.39 9.62 -9.18
CA ILE A 180 -19.11 8.72 -8.04
C ILE A 180 -19.95 7.44 -8.07
N PHE A 181 -21.22 7.53 -8.48
CA PHE A 181 -22.09 6.39 -8.70
C PHE A 181 -22.34 6.18 -10.19
N GLY A 182 -22.22 4.94 -10.67
CA GLY A 182 -22.43 4.56 -12.05
C GLY A 182 -21.37 5.05 -13.05
N GLY A 183 -20.36 5.82 -12.61
CA GLY A 183 -19.29 6.32 -13.48
C GLY A 183 -18.21 5.29 -13.76
N ALA A 184 -17.92 4.38 -12.83
CA ALA A 184 -16.95 3.31 -13.00
C ALA A 184 -17.62 2.05 -13.60
N LYS A 185 -16.98 1.46 -14.62
CA LYS A 185 -17.31 0.12 -15.12
C LYS A 185 -16.66 -0.90 -14.20
N ILE A 186 -17.43 -1.87 -13.73
CA ILE A 186 -16.95 -2.92 -12.84
C ILE A 186 -17.42 -4.27 -13.38
N CYS A 187 -16.53 -5.24 -13.51
CA CYS A 187 -16.87 -6.61 -13.87
C CYS A 187 -16.89 -7.53 -12.65
N ASP A 188 -17.38 -8.75 -12.85
CA ASP A 188 -17.23 -9.82 -11.87
C ASP A 188 -15.76 -10.26 -11.79
N TYR A 189 -15.28 -10.44 -10.55
CA TYR A 189 -13.87 -10.76 -10.28
C TYR A 189 -13.50 -12.15 -10.81
N ASP A 190 -14.29 -13.17 -10.49
CA ASP A 190 -13.99 -14.56 -10.85
C ASP A 190 -14.07 -14.77 -12.37
N GLU A 191 -15.02 -14.10 -13.02
CA GLU A 191 -15.11 -14.07 -14.49
C GLU A 191 -13.88 -13.41 -15.11
N ALA A 192 -13.42 -12.28 -14.56
CA ALA A 192 -12.24 -11.58 -15.06
C ALA A 192 -10.94 -12.40 -14.88
N VAL A 193 -10.80 -13.11 -13.76
CA VAL A 193 -9.70 -14.06 -13.53
C VAL A 193 -9.77 -15.20 -14.54
N SER A 194 -10.94 -15.81 -14.75
CA SER A 194 -11.10 -16.94 -15.68
C SER A 194 -10.79 -16.56 -17.14
N LYS A 195 -11.02 -15.30 -17.51
CA LYS A 195 -10.70 -14.73 -18.83
C LYS A 195 -9.26 -14.25 -18.97
N GLY A 196 -8.45 -14.33 -17.90
CA GLY A 196 -7.07 -13.84 -17.88
C GLY A 196 -6.93 -12.31 -17.91
N MET A 197 -8.02 -11.56 -17.67
CA MET A 197 -8.00 -10.10 -17.54
C MET A 197 -7.48 -9.66 -16.16
N ILE A 198 -7.64 -10.50 -15.14
CA ILE A 198 -6.95 -10.38 -13.85
C ILE A 198 -6.02 -11.58 -13.73
N GLU A 199 -4.71 -11.33 -13.67
CA GLU A 199 -3.68 -12.33 -13.46
C GLU A 199 -3.10 -12.17 -12.05
N LEU A 200 -3.14 -13.24 -11.28
CA LEU A 200 -2.55 -13.23 -9.93
C LEU A 200 -1.04 -13.40 -10.02
N MET A 201 -0.30 -12.44 -9.47
CA MET A 201 1.15 -12.52 -9.27
C MET A 201 1.45 -13.17 -7.93
N GLY A 202 2.50 -13.97 -7.87
CA GLY A 202 2.91 -14.69 -6.67
C GLY A 202 4.42 -14.76 -6.49
N ASP A 203 4.87 -15.93 -6.07
CA ASP A 203 6.27 -16.20 -5.71
C ASP A 203 7.25 -16.01 -6.87
N ASP A 204 6.81 -16.13 -8.12
CA ASP A 204 7.63 -15.92 -9.30
C ASP A 204 8.18 -14.50 -9.39
N VAL A 205 7.32 -13.51 -9.16
CA VAL A 205 7.72 -12.09 -9.16
C VAL A 205 8.57 -11.75 -7.94
N GLU A 206 8.19 -12.26 -6.75
CA GLU A 206 8.96 -12.06 -5.51
C GLU A 206 10.37 -12.64 -5.64
N GLU A 207 10.51 -13.83 -6.26
CA GLU A 207 11.80 -14.48 -6.43
C GLU A 207 12.75 -13.66 -7.30
N GLU A 208 12.26 -13.15 -8.42
CA GLU A 208 13.04 -12.28 -9.30
C GLU A 208 13.37 -10.93 -8.62
N TYR A 209 12.43 -10.36 -7.86
CA TYR A 209 12.70 -9.17 -7.05
C TYR A 209 13.85 -9.41 -6.06
N LEU A 210 13.79 -10.52 -5.31
CA LEU A 210 14.82 -10.87 -4.32
C LEU A 210 16.18 -11.17 -4.98
N ASN A 211 16.21 -11.76 -6.18
CA ASN A 211 17.43 -11.97 -6.95
C ASN A 211 18.11 -10.64 -7.29
N VAL A 212 17.32 -9.65 -7.75
CA VAL A 212 17.84 -8.29 -8.02
C VAL A 212 18.33 -7.63 -6.74
N VAL A 213 17.55 -7.67 -5.65
CA VAL A 213 17.96 -7.07 -4.37
C VAL A 213 19.23 -7.71 -3.82
N GLN A 214 19.36 -9.03 -3.92
CA GLN A 214 20.58 -9.76 -3.52
C GLN A 214 21.81 -9.28 -4.30
N SER A 215 21.68 -9.02 -5.60
CA SER A 215 22.77 -8.56 -6.44
C SER A 215 23.31 -7.17 -6.05
N LEU A 216 22.52 -6.40 -5.29
CA LEU A 216 22.92 -5.07 -4.79
C LEU A 216 23.76 -5.14 -3.49
N CYS A 217 24.05 -6.33 -2.97
CA CYS A 217 24.90 -6.49 -1.80
C CYS A 217 26.33 -6.02 -2.13
N LEU A 218 26.77 -4.91 -1.50
CA LEU A 218 28.06 -4.27 -1.81
C LEU A 218 29.27 -5.12 -1.39
N ASN A 219 29.16 -5.86 -0.29
CA ASN A 219 30.26 -6.62 0.31
C ASN A 219 29.87 -8.06 0.65
N PRO A 220 29.50 -8.90 -0.34
CA PRO A 220 29.00 -10.26 -0.09
C PRO A 220 30.02 -11.14 0.66
N GLU A 221 31.33 -10.99 0.41
CA GLU A 221 32.35 -11.77 1.10
C GLU A 221 32.49 -11.39 2.58
N LEU A 222 32.31 -10.11 2.92
CA LEU A 222 32.26 -9.66 4.31
C LEU A 222 31.05 -10.24 5.03
N VAL A 223 29.88 -10.22 4.38
CA VAL A 223 28.65 -10.78 4.96
C VAL A 223 28.77 -12.29 5.16
N LYS A 224 29.29 -13.04 4.19
CA LYS A 224 29.59 -14.48 4.34
C LYS A 224 30.51 -14.77 5.53
N LYS A 225 31.51 -13.93 5.77
CA LYS A 225 32.50 -14.10 6.84
C LYS A 225 31.91 -13.82 8.23
N SER A 226 31.11 -12.77 8.37
CA SER A 226 30.70 -12.22 9.68
C SER A 226 29.18 -12.17 9.89
N GLY A 227 28.37 -12.34 8.85
CA GLY A 227 26.92 -12.16 8.91
C GLY A 227 26.21 -13.14 9.84
N LYS A 228 26.69 -14.40 9.87
CA LYS A 228 26.15 -15.44 10.75
C LYS A 228 26.37 -15.17 12.24
N ASP A 229 27.37 -14.36 12.59
CA ASP A 229 27.66 -14.01 14.00
C ASP A 229 26.86 -12.78 14.45
N MET A 230 26.32 -11.99 13.51
CA MET A 230 25.53 -10.81 13.82
C MET A 230 24.08 -11.20 14.19
N LYS A 231 23.56 -10.55 15.21
CA LYS A 231 22.17 -10.72 15.67
C LYS A 231 21.34 -9.50 15.37
N PHE A 232 20.26 -9.67 14.62
CA PHE A 232 19.32 -8.60 14.32
C PHE A 232 17.99 -8.82 15.03
N VAL A 233 17.39 -7.74 15.52
CA VAL A 233 15.97 -7.72 15.84
C VAL A 233 15.27 -6.99 14.71
N TYR A 234 14.20 -7.59 14.18
CA TYR A 234 13.42 -7.02 13.10
C TYR A 234 11.96 -6.84 13.51
N THR A 235 11.40 -5.67 13.22
CA THR A 235 9.97 -5.42 13.31
C THR A 235 9.40 -4.92 11.98
N PRO A 236 8.39 -5.61 11.41
CA PRO A 236 7.66 -5.16 10.23
C PRO A 236 6.51 -4.20 10.57
N PHE A 237 6.29 -3.82 11.84
CA PHE A 237 5.12 -3.06 12.28
C PHE A 237 3.80 -3.58 11.69
N HIS A 238 3.56 -4.90 11.77
CA HIS A 238 2.38 -5.57 11.19
C HIS A 238 2.23 -5.43 9.67
N GLY A 239 3.28 -5.04 8.96
CA GLY A 239 3.25 -4.69 7.55
C GLY A 239 3.77 -5.77 6.60
N THR A 240 3.95 -5.35 5.36
CA THR A 240 4.33 -6.19 4.21
C THR A 240 5.77 -6.66 4.23
N GLY A 241 6.66 -5.97 4.97
CA GLY A 241 8.08 -6.25 5.01
C GLY A 241 8.45 -7.59 5.68
N ASN A 242 7.54 -8.20 6.46
CA ASN A 242 7.84 -9.40 7.26
C ASN A 242 8.54 -10.51 6.45
N LYS A 243 7.92 -10.97 5.37
CA LYS A 243 8.45 -12.08 4.56
C LYS A 243 9.68 -11.65 3.73
N PRO A 244 9.62 -10.60 2.87
CA PRO A 244 10.71 -10.28 1.96
C PRO A 244 11.98 -9.81 2.67
N VAL A 245 11.88 -9.01 3.76
CA VAL A 245 13.06 -8.56 4.51
C VAL A 245 13.77 -9.74 5.16
N ARG A 246 13.04 -10.66 5.75
CA ARG A 246 13.64 -11.88 6.34
C ARG A 246 14.27 -12.79 5.30
N LYS A 247 13.60 -12.97 4.15
CA LYS A 247 14.13 -13.77 3.04
C LYS A 247 15.44 -13.18 2.53
N ILE A 248 15.50 -11.85 2.27
CA ILE A 248 16.72 -11.24 1.73
C ILE A 248 17.87 -11.25 2.74
N LEU A 249 17.61 -10.94 4.01
CA LEU A 249 18.64 -11.00 5.04
C LEU A 249 19.26 -12.40 5.14
N ASN A 250 18.43 -13.44 5.12
CA ASN A 250 18.91 -14.83 5.12
C ASN A 250 19.72 -15.17 3.86
N ARG A 251 19.24 -14.79 2.66
CA ARG A 251 19.93 -15.05 1.38
C ARG A 251 21.32 -14.43 1.30
N ILE A 252 21.50 -13.24 1.86
CA ILE A 252 22.82 -12.59 1.85
C ILE A 252 23.73 -13.08 2.96
N GLY A 253 23.23 -13.88 3.94
CA GLY A 253 24.06 -14.57 4.93
C GLY A 253 23.85 -14.13 6.39
N PHE A 254 22.76 -13.38 6.70
CA PHE A 254 22.38 -13.06 8.07
C PHE A 254 21.38 -14.07 8.61
N GLU A 255 21.87 -15.05 9.40
CA GLU A 255 21.08 -16.19 9.87
C GLU A 255 20.32 -15.89 11.18
N ASN A 256 20.82 -14.93 11.99
CA ASN A 256 20.28 -14.62 13.33
C ASN A 256 19.34 -13.41 13.32
N VAL A 257 18.20 -13.54 12.63
CA VAL A 257 17.15 -12.52 12.59
C VAL A 257 16.03 -12.89 13.56
N ILE A 258 15.91 -12.14 14.66
CA ILE A 258 14.89 -12.30 15.71
C ILE A 258 13.74 -11.35 15.41
N VAL A 259 12.57 -11.88 15.07
CA VAL A 259 11.40 -11.06 14.76
C VAL A 259 10.62 -10.74 16.03
N VAL A 260 10.15 -9.50 16.14
CA VAL A 260 9.22 -9.06 17.19
C VAL A 260 7.88 -9.75 16.98
N LYS A 261 7.59 -10.78 17.77
CA LYS A 261 6.43 -11.67 17.59
C LYS A 261 5.09 -10.93 17.67
N GLU A 262 4.99 -9.95 18.53
CA GLU A 262 3.80 -9.13 18.73
C GLU A 262 3.50 -8.24 17.51
N GLN A 263 4.49 -8.01 16.64
CA GLN A 263 4.42 -7.14 15.46
C GLN A 263 4.62 -7.90 14.14
N GLU A 264 4.83 -9.21 14.21
CA GLU A 264 5.18 -10.06 13.06
C GLU A 264 4.04 -10.20 12.06
N ASN A 265 2.84 -10.50 12.56
CA ASN A 265 1.70 -10.80 11.70
C ASN A 265 1.07 -9.51 11.15
N PRO A 266 0.65 -9.52 9.88
CA PRO A 266 -0.12 -8.42 9.29
C PRO A 266 -1.39 -8.14 10.10
N ASP A 267 -1.60 -6.88 10.49
CA ASP A 267 -2.79 -6.44 11.21
C ASP A 267 -3.07 -4.96 10.91
N GLY A 268 -4.19 -4.67 10.27
CA GLY A 268 -4.60 -3.30 9.90
C GLY A 268 -4.97 -2.40 11.08
N ALA A 269 -5.17 -2.98 12.27
CA ALA A 269 -5.42 -2.21 13.49
C ALA A 269 -4.13 -1.69 14.14
N PHE A 270 -2.94 -2.23 13.78
CA PHE A 270 -1.64 -1.89 14.37
C PHE A 270 -1.64 -1.86 15.91
N PRO A 271 -2.07 -2.94 16.60
CA PRO A 271 -2.44 -2.92 18.02
C PRO A 271 -1.29 -2.56 18.97
N THR A 272 -0.05 -2.64 18.52
CA THR A 272 1.14 -2.37 19.34
C THR A 272 1.72 -0.97 19.15
N VAL A 273 1.20 -0.18 18.20
CA VAL A 273 1.71 1.16 17.88
C VAL A 273 0.56 2.12 17.56
N ALA A 274 0.62 3.34 18.06
CA ALA A 274 -0.38 4.37 17.72
C ALA A 274 -0.28 4.83 16.26
N SER A 275 0.94 4.83 15.72
CA SER A 275 1.24 5.06 14.31
C SER A 275 2.42 4.19 13.92
N PRO A 276 2.32 3.38 12.85
CA PRO A 276 3.39 2.47 12.42
C PRO A 276 4.51 3.22 11.65
N ASN A 277 4.93 4.37 12.15
CA ASN A 277 5.97 5.20 11.57
C ASN A 277 7.34 4.86 12.18
N PRO A 278 8.33 4.38 11.41
CA PRO A 278 9.66 4.07 11.92
C PRO A 278 10.42 5.28 12.48
N GLU A 279 9.99 6.51 12.20
CA GLU A 279 10.55 7.71 12.83
C GLU A 279 10.18 7.82 14.31
N ASN A 280 9.09 7.21 14.74
CA ASN A 280 8.60 7.23 16.12
C ASN A 280 9.31 6.16 16.97
N LYS A 281 10.10 6.59 17.94
CA LYS A 281 10.84 5.68 18.84
C LYS A 281 9.94 4.76 19.66
N GLU A 282 8.79 5.25 20.04
CA GLU A 282 7.81 4.56 20.88
C GLU A 282 7.38 3.22 20.28
N GLY A 283 7.27 3.15 18.95
CA GLY A 283 6.93 1.92 18.23
C GLY A 283 7.99 0.82 18.40
N PHE A 284 9.22 1.19 18.67
CA PHE A 284 10.34 0.25 18.87
C PHE A 284 10.52 -0.25 20.31
N ALA A 285 9.69 0.14 21.27
CA ALA A 285 9.86 -0.24 22.66
C ALA A 285 10.04 -1.77 22.83
N ILE A 286 9.17 -2.57 22.22
CA ILE A 286 9.25 -4.05 22.26
C ILE A 286 10.54 -4.55 21.60
N ALA A 287 10.88 -4.01 20.42
CA ALA A 287 12.10 -4.38 19.69
C ALA A 287 13.36 -4.07 20.48
N ILE A 288 13.41 -2.92 21.19
CA ILE A 288 14.53 -2.50 22.03
C ILE A 288 14.72 -3.45 23.20
N GLU A 289 13.65 -3.81 23.91
CA GLU A 289 13.73 -4.77 25.02
C GLU A 289 14.14 -6.17 24.52
N LEU A 290 13.61 -6.61 23.38
CA LEU A 290 13.99 -7.88 22.76
C LEU A 290 15.48 -7.88 22.37
N ALA A 291 15.98 -6.78 21.83
CA ALA A 291 17.37 -6.62 21.44
C ALA A 291 18.32 -6.65 22.65
N LYS A 292 17.99 -5.95 23.73
CA LYS A 292 18.74 -6.01 24.99
C LYS A 292 18.81 -7.42 25.54
N LYS A 293 17.68 -8.13 25.59
CA LYS A 293 17.59 -9.50 26.12
C LYS A 293 18.46 -10.50 25.35
N ASN A 294 18.61 -10.30 24.02
CA ASN A 294 19.34 -11.21 23.14
C ASN A 294 20.75 -10.73 22.80
N ASN A 295 21.21 -9.61 23.36
CA ASN A 295 22.47 -8.94 22.99
C ASN A 295 22.56 -8.76 21.46
N ALA A 296 21.51 -8.19 20.85
CA ALA A 296 21.48 -7.95 19.42
C ALA A 296 22.37 -6.76 19.03
N ASP A 297 22.97 -6.82 17.85
CA ASP A 297 23.86 -5.79 17.33
C ASP A 297 23.06 -4.65 16.67
N LEU A 298 21.88 -4.98 16.08
CA LEU A 298 21.10 -4.08 15.27
C LEU A 298 19.59 -4.34 15.43
N ILE A 299 18.81 -3.24 15.40
CA ILE A 299 17.37 -3.33 15.19
C ILE A 299 17.04 -2.74 13.82
N ILE A 300 16.20 -3.43 13.07
CA ILE A 300 15.62 -2.98 11.80
C ILE A 300 14.11 -2.86 11.99
N GLY A 301 13.52 -1.76 11.53
CA GLY A 301 12.07 -1.62 11.48
C GLY A 301 11.63 -1.02 10.15
N THR A 302 10.55 -1.55 9.58
CA THR A 302 9.92 -1.04 8.36
C THR A 302 8.49 -0.61 8.63
N ASP A 303 8.00 0.40 7.90
CA ASP A 303 6.60 0.78 7.93
C ASP A 303 5.71 -0.25 7.18
N PRO A 304 4.37 -0.11 7.23
CA PRO A 304 3.48 -1.14 6.68
C PRO A 304 3.65 -1.47 5.21
N ASP A 305 3.98 -0.51 4.36
CA ASP A 305 4.23 -0.73 2.93
C ASP A 305 5.73 -0.86 2.59
N ALA A 306 6.59 -0.88 3.64
CA ALA A 306 8.02 -1.16 3.63
C ALA A 306 8.82 -0.33 2.61
N ASP A 307 8.41 0.93 2.38
CA ASP A 307 9.16 1.93 1.61
C ASP A 307 10.04 2.80 2.52
N ARG A 308 9.93 2.64 3.86
CA ARG A 308 10.76 3.27 4.89
C ARG A 308 11.42 2.24 5.78
N VAL A 309 12.66 2.54 6.17
CA VAL A 309 13.43 1.71 7.11
C VAL A 309 14.06 2.56 8.20
N ARG A 310 14.09 2.03 9.42
CA ARG A 310 14.85 2.61 10.54
C ARG A 310 15.81 1.60 11.11
N LEU A 311 17.03 2.06 11.41
CA LEU A 311 18.08 1.28 12.01
C LEU A 311 18.46 1.83 13.40
N PHE A 312 18.69 0.93 14.37
CA PHE A 312 19.29 1.26 15.65
C PHE A 312 20.49 0.34 15.88
N VAL A 313 21.65 0.93 16.14
CA VAL A 313 22.88 0.21 16.42
C VAL A 313 23.13 0.22 17.93
N PHE A 314 23.39 -0.95 18.52
CA PHE A 314 23.83 -1.03 19.91
C PHE A 314 25.34 -0.92 19.96
N SER A 315 25.86 0.08 20.69
CA SER A 315 27.26 0.18 21.01
C SER A 315 27.47 -0.15 22.49
N PHE A 316 28.18 -1.20 22.77
CA PHE A 316 28.50 -1.61 24.14
C PHE A 316 29.24 -0.53 24.94
N ALA A 317 29.86 0.46 24.28
CA ALA A 317 30.61 1.53 24.95
C ALA A 317 29.76 2.79 25.28
N PHE A 318 28.61 3.00 24.59
CA PHE A 318 27.89 4.30 24.68
C PHE A 318 26.36 4.19 24.73
N GLY A 319 25.79 2.99 24.87
CA GLY A 319 24.32 2.81 24.79
C GLY A 319 23.77 2.93 23.35
N LEU A 320 22.46 3.13 23.25
CA LEU A 320 21.75 3.19 21.97
C LEU A 320 22.18 4.44 21.17
N ARG A 321 22.75 4.28 19.98
CA ARG A 321 23.01 5.38 19.05
C ARG A 321 22.01 5.39 17.92
N PHE A 322 21.53 6.59 17.58
CA PHE A 322 20.72 6.85 16.40
C PHE A 322 21.64 7.16 15.23
N HIS A 323 21.47 6.45 14.10
CA HIS A 323 21.94 6.95 12.81
C HIS A 323 20.72 7.53 12.08
N PRO A 324 20.69 8.84 11.82
CA PRO A 324 19.76 9.39 10.83
C PRO A 324 20.21 8.86 9.47
N THR A 325 19.30 8.22 8.75
CA THR A 325 19.45 7.94 7.32
C THR A 325 18.99 9.14 6.53
#